data_fb9ce5630cb6aa3fa71a7fa73e398107
#
_entry.id   fb9ce5630cb6aa3fa71a7fa73e398107
#
_cell.length_a   1.000
_cell.length_b   1.000
_cell.length_c   1.000
_cell.angle_alpha   90.00
_cell.angle_beta   90.00
_cell.angle_gamma   90.00
#
_symmetry.space_group_name_H-M   'P 1'
#
loop_
_entity.id
_entity.type
_entity.pdbx_description
1 polymer ?
#
loop_
_entity_poly.entity_id
_entity_poly.type
_entity_poly.pdbx_seq_one_letter_code
_entity_poly.pdbx_strand_id
1 'polypeptide(L)'
;VRDAGAGVTEVVCRLDEGWRGHRPGQFAFATFDRLEGAHPFTIAGADRGDRRVRFQIKALGDYTRGLAQRLQPGRPMQVEGPYGCFDLPQSLDGREQIWIAGGIGVTPFLAWLEALQARPEQAPDVDFYYSVREHATDPFVARLQALCANLPAVRLHVISGARNERLTAATLRDRPRAGAAPEIWFCGPHGLATSLRKGLRGLGMGGARFHQEAFEMR
;
A
#
# COMPACT_ATOMS: atom_id res chain seq x y z
N VAL A 1 2.72 19.78 -1.09
CA VAL A 1 1.40 19.32 -0.65
C VAL A 1 0.44 19.42 -1.83
N ARG A 2 -0.33 18.38 -2.12
CA ARG A 2 -1.29 18.34 -3.22
C ARG A 2 -2.54 17.56 -2.79
N ASP A 3 -3.71 18.05 -3.14
CA ASP A 3 -4.93 17.24 -3.09
C ASP A 3 -4.87 16.21 -4.23
N ALA A 4 -4.92 14.94 -3.88
CA ALA A 4 -4.90 13.84 -4.83
C ALA A 4 -6.32 13.36 -5.22
N GLY A 5 -7.36 13.95 -4.64
CA GLY A 5 -8.75 13.56 -4.84
C GLY A 5 -9.23 12.50 -3.84
N ALA A 6 -10.54 12.27 -3.80
CA ALA A 6 -11.21 11.30 -2.92
C ALA A 6 -10.80 11.39 -1.43
N GLY A 7 -10.49 12.59 -0.94
CA GLY A 7 -10.04 12.84 0.43
C GLY A 7 -8.62 12.34 0.72
N VAL A 8 -7.77 12.23 -0.30
CA VAL A 8 -6.35 11.88 -0.15
C VAL A 8 -5.49 13.12 -0.36
N THR A 9 -4.62 13.40 0.61
CA THR A 9 -3.59 14.45 0.53
C THR A 9 -2.24 13.81 0.27
N GLU A 10 -1.57 14.21 -0.81
CA GLU A 10 -0.18 13.86 -1.06
C GLU A 10 0.74 14.89 -0.40
N VAL A 11 1.66 14.41 0.41
CA VAL A 11 2.71 15.23 1.03
C VAL A 11 4.06 14.70 0.58
N VAL A 12 4.86 15.56 -0.05
CA VAL A 12 6.26 15.28 -0.38
C VAL A 12 7.12 16.18 0.49
N CYS A 13 8.01 15.60 1.27
CA CYS A 13 8.97 16.34 2.07
C CYS A 13 10.40 15.95 1.69
N ARG A 14 11.28 16.94 1.82
CA ARG A 14 12.73 16.74 1.70
C ARG A 14 13.30 16.66 3.11
N LEU A 15 14.03 15.58 3.36
CA LEU A 15 14.65 15.31 4.65
C LEU A 15 16.09 15.84 4.68
N ASP A 16 16.62 16.03 5.86
CA ASP A 16 17.98 16.49 6.10
C ASP A 16 19.04 15.38 5.87
N GLU A 17 20.29 15.66 6.19
CA GLU A 17 21.42 14.74 5.98
C GLU A 17 21.40 13.53 6.92
N GLY A 18 20.61 13.56 7.98
CA GLY A 18 20.41 12.44 8.90
C GLY A 18 19.65 11.26 8.28
N TRP A 19 18.85 11.53 7.25
CA TRP A 19 18.09 10.47 6.59
C TRP A 19 18.97 9.53 5.76
N ARG A 20 18.95 8.24 6.10
CA ARG A 20 19.77 7.19 5.46
C ARG A 20 19.06 6.39 4.38
N GLY A 21 17.87 6.83 3.97
CA GLY A 21 17.04 6.12 3.02
C GLY A 21 15.99 5.21 3.69
N HIS A 22 15.21 4.52 2.88
CA HIS A 22 14.18 3.59 3.34
C HIS A 22 14.02 2.43 2.35
N ARG A 23 13.52 1.29 2.86
CA ARG A 23 13.09 0.18 2.01
C ARG A 23 11.63 0.38 1.59
N PRO A 24 11.24 -0.03 0.36
CA PRO A 24 9.86 0.03 -0.08
C PRO A 24 8.94 -0.76 0.85
N GLY A 25 7.83 -0.14 1.27
CA GLY A 25 6.86 -0.74 2.21
C GLY A 25 7.02 -0.30 3.66
N GLN A 26 8.13 0.36 4.02
CA GLN A 26 8.31 0.92 5.36
C GLN A 26 7.42 2.14 5.59
N PHE A 27 7.21 2.48 6.86
CA PHE A 27 6.52 3.68 7.29
C PHE A 27 7.44 4.62 8.11
N ALA A 28 7.00 5.83 8.32
CA ALA A 28 7.64 6.78 9.22
C ALA A 28 6.58 7.51 10.05
N PHE A 29 6.98 7.98 11.23
CA PHE A 29 6.16 8.90 12.00
C PHE A 29 6.38 10.32 11.46
N ALA A 30 5.29 11.00 11.12
CA ALA A 30 5.31 12.38 10.66
C ALA A 30 4.56 13.28 11.65
N THR A 31 5.22 14.35 12.09
CA THR A 31 4.66 15.40 12.94
C THR A 31 4.48 16.65 12.12
N PHE A 32 3.26 16.99 11.78
CA PHE A 32 2.89 18.23 11.09
C PHE A 32 2.56 19.37 12.05
N ASP A 33 2.11 19.00 13.25
CA ASP A 33 1.80 19.93 14.33
C ASP A 33 2.24 19.33 15.67
N ARG A 34 2.97 20.12 16.47
CA ARG A 34 3.52 19.64 17.75
C ARG A 34 2.45 19.32 18.79
N LEU A 35 1.27 19.97 18.72
CA LEU A 35 0.18 19.74 19.65
C LEU A 35 -0.55 18.42 19.34
N GLU A 36 -0.58 18.01 18.07
CA GLU A 36 -1.20 16.78 17.61
C GLU A 36 -0.28 15.54 17.72
N GLY A 37 1.03 15.79 17.81
CA GLY A 37 2.03 14.72 17.91
C GLY A 37 2.36 14.01 16.61
N ALA A 38 3.01 12.86 16.73
CA ALA A 38 3.51 12.07 15.61
C ALA A 38 2.47 11.02 15.18
N HIS A 39 2.24 10.91 13.88
CA HIS A 39 1.35 9.90 13.29
C HIS A 39 2.10 9.02 12.30
N PRO A 40 1.86 7.69 12.29
CA PRO A 40 2.51 6.78 11.36
C PRO A 40 1.87 6.86 9.98
N PHE A 41 2.70 7.01 8.95
CA PHE A 41 2.28 6.96 7.55
C PHE A 41 3.25 6.11 6.74
N THR A 42 2.71 5.26 5.88
CA THR A 42 3.52 4.51 4.92
C THR A 42 4.25 5.47 3.99
N ILE A 43 5.54 5.21 3.75
CA ILE A 43 6.30 5.92 2.73
C ILE A 43 5.85 5.36 1.36
N ALA A 44 5.06 6.15 0.63
CA ALA A 44 4.35 5.73 -0.57
C ALA A 44 5.18 5.87 -1.87
N GLY A 45 6.47 5.62 -1.81
CA GLY A 45 7.37 5.68 -2.96
C GLY A 45 8.68 4.94 -2.70
N ALA A 46 9.39 4.59 -3.76
CA ALA A 46 10.73 4.03 -3.67
C ALA A 46 11.75 5.10 -3.26
N ASP A 47 12.79 4.69 -2.56
CA ASP A 47 13.94 5.55 -2.27
C ASP A 47 14.72 5.80 -3.56
N ARG A 48 14.98 7.06 -3.87
CA ARG A 48 15.75 7.50 -5.04
C ARG A 48 17.10 8.11 -4.67
N GLY A 49 17.48 8.06 -3.39
CA GLY A 49 18.69 8.67 -2.87
C GLY A 49 18.66 10.20 -2.84
N ASP A 50 17.52 10.83 -3.14
CA ASP A 50 17.33 12.28 -3.19
C ASP A 50 16.83 12.89 -1.86
N ARG A 51 16.72 12.04 -0.83
CA ARG A 51 16.20 12.40 0.50
C ARG A 51 14.77 12.93 0.46
N ARG A 52 13.99 12.56 -0.54
CA ARG A 52 12.56 12.87 -0.61
C ARG A 52 11.73 11.67 -0.21
N VAL A 53 10.80 11.88 0.69
CA VAL A 53 9.78 10.91 1.04
C VAL A 53 8.40 11.44 0.68
N ARG A 54 7.51 10.53 0.31
CA ARG A 54 6.15 10.82 -0.08
C ARG A 54 5.19 10.08 0.83
N PHE A 55 4.21 10.79 1.35
CA PHE A 55 3.10 10.24 2.09
C PHE A 55 1.80 10.45 1.30
N GLN A 56 0.92 9.44 1.31
CA GLN A 56 -0.45 9.55 0.82
C GLN A 56 -1.36 9.41 2.03
N ILE A 57 -2.03 10.47 2.41
CA ILE A 57 -2.76 10.58 3.68
C ILE A 57 -4.24 10.71 3.37
N LYS A 58 -5.03 9.70 3.76
CA LYS A 58 -6.47 9.71 3.60
C LYS A 58 -7.15 10.39 4.80
N ALA A 59 -8.14 11.21 4.54
CA ALA A 59 -8.98 11.85 5.55
C ALA A 59 -9.90 10.81 6.21
N LEU A 60 -9.42 10.15 7.27
CA LEU A 60 -10.14 9.11 8.00
C LEU A 60 -10.60 9.55 9.39
N GLY A 61 -9.82 10.39 10.08
CA GLY A 61 -10.10 10.93 11.41
C GLY A 61 -10.04 12.45 11.42
N ASP A 62 -10.34 13.06 12.56
CA ASP A 62 -10.41 14.52 12.70
C ASP A 62 -9.07 15.21 12.38
N TYR A 63 -7.96 14.58 12.74
CA TYR A 63 -6.63 15.08 12.43
C TYR A 63 -6.35 15.14 10.93
N THR A 64 -6.70 14.07 10.19
CA THR A 64 -6.42 13.98 8.75
C THR A 64 -7.46 14.70 7.89
N ARG A 65 -8.66 14.99 8.45
CA ARG A 65 -9.64 15.86 7.80
C ARG A 65 -9.11 17.29 7.74
N GLY A 66 -9.18 17.90 6.58
CA GLY A 66 -8.67 19.25 6.37
C GLY A 66 -7.15 19.39 6.39
N LEU A 67 -6.38 18.27 6.36
CA LEU A 67 -4.92 18.33 6.35
C LEU A 67 -4.40 19.09 5.12
N ALA A 68 -5.02 18.89 3.96
CA ALA A 68 -4.67 19.59 2.72
C ALA A 68 -4.78 21.12 2.84
N GLN A 69 -5.75 21.62 3.59
CA GLN A 69 -5.96 23.06 3.82
C GLN A 69 -5.00 23.63 4.87
N ARG A 70 -4.59 22.81 5.83
CA ARG A 70 -3.69 23.23 6.93
C ARG A 70 -2.21 23.18 6.57
N LEU A 71 -1.84 22.27 5.67
CA LEU A 71 -0.45 22.12 5.25
C LEU A 71 -0.15 23.05 4.08
N GLN A 72 0.80 23.95 4.31
CA GLN A 72 1.32 24.83 3.27
C GLN A 72 2.70 24.35 2.79
N PRO A 73 3.02 24.49 1.49
CA PRO A 73 4.37 24.24 1.00
C PRO A 73 5.41 25.06 1.76
N GLY A 74 6.55 24.44 2.08
CA GLY A 74 7.63 25.07 2.83
C GLY A 74 7.47 25.05 4.36
N ARG A 75 6.34 24.59 4.89
CA ARG A 75 6.19 24.41 6.34
C ARG A 75 7.12 23.29 6.84
N PRO A 76 7.95 23.52 7.88
CA PRO A 76 8.77 22.48 8.45
C PRO A 76 7.92 21.42 9.14
N MET A 77 8.37 20.16 9.05
CA MET A 77 7.78 19.01 9.72
C MET A 77 8.89 18.10 10.25
N GLN A 78 8.56 17.26 11.22
CA GLN A 78 9.48 16.24 11.71
C GLN A 78 9.08 14.88 11.12
N VAL A 79 10.07 14.08 10.74
CA VAL A 79 9.92 12.71 10.27
C VAL A 79 10.89 11.83 11.04
N GLU A 80 10.36 10.78 11.64
CA GLU A 80 11.13 9.82 12.41
C GLU A 80 10.93 8.42 11.80
N GLY A 81 12.02 7.71 11.56
CA GLY A 81 12.00 6.39 10.92
C GLY A 81 13.23 6.16 10.05
N PRO A 82 13.16 5.24 9.06
CA PRO A 82 12.01 4.40 8.71
C PRO A 82 11.80 3.20 9.64
N TYR A 83 10.58 2.73 9.73
CA TYR A 83 10.16 1.57 10.53
C TYR A 83 9.38 0.55 9.71
N GLY A 84 9.19 -0.64 10.28
CA GLY A 84 8.34 -1.69 9.70
C GLY A 84 9.12 -2.73 8.91
N CYS A 85 8.45 -3.88 8.72
CA CYS A 85 8.99 -5.06 8.04
C CYS A 85 8.06 -5.54 6.91
N PHE A 86 7.19 -4.68 6.41
CA PHE A 86 6.35 -4.97 5.24
C PHE A 86 7.15 -4.69 3.97
N ASP A 87 8.31 -5.34 3.87
CA ASP A 87 9.27 -5.11 2.81
C ASP A 87 8.92 -5.92 1.57
N LEU A 88 9.28 -5.41 0.39
CA LEU A 88 9.21 -6.19 -0.85
C LEU A 88 10.01 -7.48 -0.70
N PRO A 89 9.39 -8.66 -0.89
CA PRO A 89 10.09 -9.93 -0.78
C PRO A 89 11.29 -10.00 -1.71
N GLN A 90 12.48 -10.24 -1.16
CA GLN A 90 13.72 -10.33 -1.94
C GLN A 90 13.99 -11.76 -2.43
N SER A 91 13.47 -12.75 -1.74
CA SER A 91 13.57 -14.16 -2.11
C SER A 91 12.17 -14.75 -2.18
N LEU A 92 11.84 -15.22 -3.34
CA LEU A 92 10.61 -15.94 -3.59
C LEU A 92 11.02 -17.40 -3.62
N ASP A 93 10.76 -18.16 -2.58
CA ASP A 93 10.98 -19.62 -2.48
C ASP A 93 10.18 -20.41 -3.53
N GLY A 94 9.96 -19.83 -4.72
CA GLY A 94 9.10 -20.36 -5.78
C GLY A 94 7.61 -20.34 -5.42
N ARG A 95 7.23 -19.69 -4.31
CA ARG A 95 5.84 -19.57 -3.89
C ARG A 95 5.11 -18.52 -4.71
N GLU A 96 3.90 -18.84 -5.05
CA GLU A 96 2.99 -17.90 -5.69
C GLU A 96 2.68 -16.73 -4.73
N GLN A 97 2.75 -15.52 -5.26
CA GLN A 97 2.50 -14.30 -4.50
C GLN A 97 1.10 -13.76 -4.79
N ILE A 98 0.42 -13.34 -3.74
CA ILE A 98 -0.84 -12.60 -3.84
C ILE A 98 -0.69 -11.32 -3.05
N TRP A 99 -0.85 -10.19 -3.72
CA TRP A 99 -0.88 -8.89 -3.07
C TRP A 99 -2.31 -8.41 -2.97
N ILE A 100 -2.69 -7.86 -1.82
CA ILE A 100 -4.05 -7.38 -1.57
C ILE A 100 -3.99 -6.03 -0.90
N ALA A 101 -4.50 -5.02 -1.58
CA ALA A 101 -4.63 -3.68 -1.06
C ALA A 101 -6.10 -3.27 -0.92
N GLY A 102 -6.44 -2.55 0.14
CA GLY A 102 -7.77 -1.97 0.35
C GLY A 102 -7.72 -0.46 0.58
N GLY A 103 -8.27 0.33 -0.34
CA GLY A 103 -8.25 1.79 -0.26
C GLY A 103 -6.85 2.35 -0.07
N ILE A 104 -6.62 3.15 1.01
CA ILE A 104 -5.30 3.77 1.28
C ILE A 104 -4.21 2.73 1.62
N GLY A 105 -4.57 1.50 1.94
CA GLY A 105 -3.61 0.40 2.11
C GLY A 105 -2.85 0.01 0.84
N VAL A 106 -3.08 0.70 -0.26
CA VAL A 106 -2.30 0.58 -1.50
C VAL A 106 -0.90 1.18 -1.38
N THR A 107 -0.66 2.04 -0.41
CA THR A 107 0.57 2.83 -0.28
C THR A 107 1.87 2.01 -0.22
N PRO A 108 2.00 0.91 0.52
CA PRO A 108 3.22 0.10 0.50
C PRO A 108 3.43 -0.57 -0.86
N PHE A 109 2.37 -0.99 -1.53
CA PHE A 109 2.46 -1.59 -2.86
C PHE A 109 2.85 -0.59 -3.94
N LEU A 110 2.46 0.70 -3.81
CA LEU A 110 2.97 1.75 -4.68
C LEU A 110 4.49 1.88 -4.57
N ALA A 111 5.03 1.83 -3.35
CA ALA A 111 6.47 1.86 -3.13
C ALA A 111 7.17 0.63 -3.73
N TRP A 112 6.58 -0.56 -3.60
CA TRP A 112 7.08 -1.79 -4.21
C TRP A 112 7.10 -1.70 -5.73
N LEU A 113 5.98 -1.30 -6.33
CA LEU A 113 5.86 -1.16 -7.78
C LEU A 113 6.83 -0.12 -8.36
N GLU A 114 7.03 1.01 -7.65
CA GLU A 114 8.03 2.01 -8.06
C GLU A 114 9.45 1.49 -7.96
N ALA A 115 9.78 0.72 -6.93
CA ALA A 115 11.12 0.12 -6.81
C ALA A 115 11.39 -0.91 -7.92
N LEU A 116 10.37 -1.69 -8.28
CA LEU A 116 10.45 -2.67 -9.37
C LEU A 116 10.59 -2.05 -10.75
N GLN A 117 10.20 -0.77 -10.96
CA GLN A 117 10.47 -0.08 -12.24
C GLN A 117 11.96 -0.01 -12.58
N ALA A 118 12.83 0.03 -11.57
CA ALA A 118 14.28 0.06 -11.79
C ALA A 118 14.86 -1.31 -12.19
N ARG A 119 14.17 -2.40 -11.86
CA ARG A 119 14.57 -3.78 -12.10
C ARG A 119 13.35 -4.66 -12.41
N PRO A 120 12.70 -4.48 -13.56
CA PRO A 120 11.45 -5.18 -13.89
C PRO A 120 11.60 -6.71 -13.90
N GLU A 121 12.80 -7.21 -14.21
CA GLU A 121 13.15 -8.64 -14.21
C GLU A 121 13.12 -9.29 -12.81
N GLN A 122 13.18 -8.48 -11.77
CA GLN A 122 13.06 -8.94 -10.36
C GLN A 122 11.61 -8.94 -9.86
N ALA A 123 10.65 -8.53 -10.70
CA ALA A 123 9.26 -8.54 -10.31
C ALA A 123 8.77 -9.98 -10.08
N PRO A 124 8.16 -10.27 -8.92
CA PRO A 124 7.59 -11.58 -8.68
C PRO A 124 6.39 -11.83 -9.61
N ASP A 125 6.14 -13.10 -9.89
CA ASP A 125 4.89 -13.51 -10.53
C ASP A 125 3.75 -13.41 -9.50
N VAL A 126 2.90 -12.39 -9.63
CA VAL A 126 1.92 -12.02 -8.61
C VAL A 126 0.57 -11.63 -9.18
N ASP A 127 -0.50 -12.04 -8.49
CA ASP A 127 -1.83 -11.48 -8.66
C ASP A 127 -2.05 -10.37 -7.63
N PHE A 128 -2.17 -9.13 -8.11
CA PHE A 128 -2.35 -7.95 -7.27
C PHE A 128 -3.80 -7.48 -7.29
N TYR A 129 -4.51 -7.68 -6.19
CA TYR A 129 -5.91 -7.27 -5.99
C TYR A 129 -5.97 -5.92 -5.28
N TYR A 130 -6.60 -4.95 -5.93
CA TYR A 130 -6.85 -3.64 -5.36
C TYR A 130 -8.35 -3.41 -5.17
N SER A 131 -8.81 -3.43 -3.91
CA SER A 131 -10.21 -3.22 -3.56
C SER A 131 -10.48 -1.75 -3.28
N VAL A 132 -11.40 -1.16 -4.05
CA VAL A 132 -11.81 0.24 -3.97
C VAL A 132 -13.33 0.37 -3.79
N ARG A 133 -13.78 1.50 -3.26
CA ARG A 133 -15.20 1.81 -3.19
C ARG A 133 -15.73 2.15 -4.57
N GLU A 134 -15.08 3.09 -5.23
CA GLU A 134 -15.47 3.65 -6.54
C GLU A 134 -14.24 3.74 -7.46
N HIS A 135 -14.28 2.99 -8.55
CA HIS A 135 -13.16 2.91 -9.49
C HIS A 135 -12.89 4.25 -10.19
N ALA A 136 -13.97 4.96 -10.60
CA ALA A 136 -13.85 6.15 -11.45
C ALA A 136 -13.21 7.34 -10.71
N THR A 137 -13.37 7.42 -9.39
CA THR A 137 -12.88 8.54 -8.58
C THR A 137 -11.68 8.19 -7.71
N ASP A 138 -11.23 6.94 -7.73
CA ASP A 138 -10.08 6.51 -6.93
C ASP A 138 -8.77 7.07 -7.49
N PRO A 139 -7.96 7.77 -6.68
CA PRO A 139 -6.78 8.49 -7.15
C PRO A 139 -5.61 7.58 -7.52
N PHE A 140 -5.66 6.29 -7.17
CA PHE A 140 -4.55 5.36 -7.34
C PHE A 140 -4.71 4.41 -8.53
N VAL A 141 -5.93 4.17 -9.01
CA VAL A 141 -6.21 3.18 -10.07
C VAL A 141 -5.38 3.46 -11.33
N ALA A 142 -5.43 4.67 -11.86
CA ALA A 142 -4.67 5.02 -13.07
C ALA A 142 -3.15 4.88 -12.87
N ARG A 143 -2.64 5.25 -11.68
CA ARG A 143 -1.21 5.11 -11.34
C ARG A 143 -0.81 3.65 -11.24
N LEU A 144 -1.62 2.80 -10.62
CA LEU A 144 -1.37 1.36 -10.52
C LEU A 144 -1.34 0.72 -11.91
N GLN A 145 -2.31 1.04 -12.76
CA GLN A 145 -2.35 0.57 -14.14
C GLN A 145 -1.08 0.94 -14.91
N ALA A 146 -0.64 2.20 -14.80
CA ALA A 146 0.58 2.66 -15.45
C ALA A 146 1.85 1.94 -14.93
N LEU A 147 1.95 1.72 -13.61
CA LEU A 147 3.09 1.02 -13.02
C LEU A 147 3.10 -0.48 -13.40
N CYS A 148 1.94 -1.14 -13.36
CA CYS A 148 1.83 -2.56 -13.69
C CYS A 148 2.01 -2.82 -15.20
N ALA A 149 1.69 -1.87 -16.07
CA ALA A 149 1.90 -2.01 -17.53
C ALA A 149 3.37 -2.30 -17.90
N ASN A 150 4.31 -1.81 -17.10
CA ASN A 150 5.75 -2.06 -17.27
C ASN A 150 6.27 -3.31 -16.52
N LEU A 151 5.40 -4.02 -15.82
CA LEU A 151 5.73 -5.17 -14.99
C LEU A 151 4.85 -6.37 -15.37
N PRO A 152 5.13 -7.08 -16.47
CA PRO A 152 4.24 -8.12 -17.00
C PRO A 152 4.02 -9.30 -16.04
N ALA A 153 4.92 -9.49 -15.07
CA ALA A 153 4.75 -10.47 -14.00
C ALA A 153 3.72 -10.05 -12.94
N VAL A 154 3.28 -8.79 -12.92
CA VAL A 154 2.31 -8.26 -11.96
C VAL A 154 0.95 -8.10 -12.63
N ARG A 155 0.00 -8.93 -12.31
CA ARG A 155 -1.38 -8.88 -12.83
C ARG A 155 -2.28 -8.10 -11.88
N LEU A 156 -2.64 -6.89 -12.28
CA LEU A 156 -3.51 -6.02 -11.48
C LEU A 156 -4.99 -6.36 -11.70
N HIS A 157 -5.69 -6.62 -10.59
CA HIS A 157 -7.14 -6.85 -10.53
C HIS A 157 -7.78 -5.75 -9.67
N VAL A 158 -8.52 -4.83 -10.28
CA VAL A 158 -9.23 -3.76 -9.56
C VAL A 158 -10.65 -4.24 -9.26
N ILE A 159 -11.00 -4.32 -7.98
CA ILE A 159 -12.30 -4.77 -7.45
C ILE A 159 -13.08 -3.56 -6.95
N SER A 160 -14.18 -3.21 -7.61
CA SER A 160 -14.97 -2.01 -7.31
C SER A 160 -16.29 -2.33 -6.63
N GLY A 161 -16.47 -1.81 -5.41
CA GLY A 161 -17.72 -1.95 -4.65
C GLY A 161 -18.92 -1.32 -5.37
N ALA A 162 -18.73 -0.22 -6.08
CA ALA A 162 -19.79 0.42 -6.87
C ALA A 162 -20.27 -0.45 -8.05
N ARG A 163 -19.47 -1.41 -8.48
CA ARG A 163 -19.85 -2.42 -9.48
C ARG A 163 -20.39 -3.70 -8.85
N ASN A 164 -20.71 -3.69 -7.54
CA ASN A 164 -21.08 -4.86 -6.76
C ASN A 164 -20.01 -5.99 -6.74
N GLU A 165 -18.77 -5.66 -7.07
CA GLU A 165 -17.66 -6.59 -6.98
C GLU A 165 -17.17 -6.71 -5.54
N ARG A 166 -16.80 -7.92 -5.12
CA ARG A 166 -16.24 -8.16 -3.78
C ARG A 166 -15.08 -9.13 -3.87
N LEU A 167 -13.97 -8.74 -3.26
CA LEU A 167 -12.86 -9.66 -3.08
C LEU A 167 -13.21 -10.67 -1.97
N THR A 168 -13.22 -11.95 -2.31
CA THR A 168 -13.55 -13.05 -1.42
C THR A 168 -12.43 -14.09 -1.41
N ALA A 169 -12.44 -14.99 -0.44
CA ALA A 169 -11.51 -16.13 -0.44
C ALA A 169 -11.73 -17.07 -1.65
N ALA A 170 -12.97 -17.18 -2.15
CA ALA A 170 -13.26 -17.93 -3.37
C ALA A 170 -12.56 -17.31 -4.59
N THR A 171 -12.59 -15.98 -4.72
CA THR A 171 -11.85 -15.26 -5.78
C THR A 171 -10.36 -15.60 -5.76
N LEU A 172 -9.77 -15.68 -4.57
CA LEU A 172 -8.34 -16.02 -4.42
C LEU A 172 -8.05 -17.50 -4.72
N ARG A 173 -8.98 -18.41 -4.41
CA ARG A 173 -8.85 -19.84 -4.70
C ARG A 173 -9.00 -20.12 -6.20
N ASP A 174 -9.99 -19.52 -6.83
CA ASP A 174 -10.41 -19.83 -8.20
C ASP A 174 -9.57 -19.13 -9.27
N ARG A 175 -8.47 -18.48 -8.88
CA ARG A 175 -7.51 -17.88 -9.81
C ARG A 175 -6.84 -18.96 -10.69
N PRO A 176 -6.40 -18.62 -11.92
CA PRO A 176 -5.89 -19.61 -12.89
C PRO A 176 -4.66 -20.41 -12.45
N ARG A 177 -3.96 -19.96 -11.42
CA ARG A 177 -2.70 -20.54 -10.91
C ARG A 177 -2.83 -21.03 -9.47
N ALA A 178 -3.86 -21.79 -9.17
CA ALA A 178 -4.03 -22.41 -7.85
C ALA A 178 -2.99 -23.53 -7.65
N GLY A 179 -1.78 -23.13 -7.26
CA GLY A 179 -0.69 -24.05 -6.90
C GLY A 179 -0.57 -24.28 -5.40
N ALA A 180 0.65 -24.55 -4.93
CA ALA A 180 0.98 -24.68 -3.51
C ALA A 180 0.51 -23.45 -2.70
N ALA A 181 0.35 -23.62 -1.38
CA ALA A 181 -0.14 -22.56 -0.50
C ALA A 181 0.53 -21.20 -0.77
N PRO A 182 -0.24 -20.17 -1.19
CA PRO A 182 0.32 -18.89 -1.60
C PRO A 182 0.87 -18.09 -0.42
N GLU A 183 1.74 -17.15 -0.72
CA GLU A 183 2.16 -16.12 0.21
C GLU A 183 1.35 -14.84 -0.04
N ILE A 184 0.56 -14.44 0.94
CA ILE A 184 -0.39 -13.34 0.83
C ILE A 184 0.14 -12.14 1.58
N TRP A 185 0.26 -11.01 0.90
CA TRP A 185 0.63 -9.71 1.46
C TRP A 185 -0.59 -8.80 1.46
N PHE A 186 -1.01 -8.38 2.63
CA PHE A 186 -2.25 -7.62 2.81
C PHE A 186 -2.01 -6.29 3.51
N CYS A 187 -2.52 -5.21 2.93
CA CYS A 187 -2.64 -3.93 3.60
C CYS A 187 -4.00 -3.31 3.27
N GLY A 188 -4.80 -3.03 4.30
CA GLY A 188 -6.15 -2.49 4.12
C GLY A 188 -7.03 -2.67 5.36
N PRO A 189 -8.37 -2.48 5.20
CA PRO A 189 -9.31 -2.53 6.31
C PRO A 189 -9.30 -3.86 7.07
N HIS A 190 -9.32 -3.81 8.39
CA HIS A 190 -9.32 -4.99 9.28
C HIS A 190 -10.44 -5.98 8.96
N GLY A 191 -11.65 -5.48 8.69
CA GLY A 191 -12.79 -6.34 8.34
C GLY A 191 -12.57 -7.18 7.07
N LEU A 192 -11.88 -6.63 6.06
CA LEU A 192 -11.51 -7.37 4.86
C LEU A 192 -10.48 -8.46 5.18
N ALA A 193 -9.43 -8.15 5.97
CA ALA A 193 -8.45 -9.14 6.40
C ALA A 193 -9.08 -10.31 7.15
N THR A 194 -9.96 -10.00 8.11
CA THR A 194 -10.67 -11.01 8.91
C THR A 194 -11.55 -11.90 8.04
N SER A 195 -12.30 -11.32 7.11
CA SER A 195 -13.17 -12.05 6.17
C SER A 195 -12.36 -12.99 5.27
N LEU A 196 -11.26 -12.49 4.70
CA LEU A 196 -10.39 -13.30 3.83
C LEU A 196 -9.74 -14.44 4.60
N ARG A 197 -9.16 -14.19 5.78
CA ARG A 197 -8.55 -15.25 6.62
C ARG A 197 -9.53 -16.33 7.00
N LYS A 198 -10.76 -15.94 7.42
CA LYS A 198 -11.83 -16.90 7.75
C LYS A 198 -12.23 -17.72 6.53
N GLY A 199 -12.44 -17.07 5.40
CA GLY A 199 -12.81 -17.73 4.15
C GLY A 199 -11.75 -18.69 3.64
N LEU A 200 -10.46 -18.28 3.65
CA LEU A 200 -9.35 -19.15 3.22
C LEU A 200 -9.23 -20.41 4.07
N ARG A 201 -9.39 -20.31 5.40
CA ARG A 201 -9.44 -21.49 6.28
C ARG A 201 -10.60 -22.42 5.93
N GLY A 202 -11.78 -21.84 5.70
CA GLY A 202 -12.98 -22.61 5.31
C GLY A 202 -12.86 -23.32 3.96
N LEU A 203 -11.98 -22.85 3.08
CA LEU A 203 -11.70 -23.44 1.77
C LEU A 203 -10.48 -24.39 1.75
N GLY A 204 -9.95 -24.76 2.93
CA GLY A 204 -8.78 -25.63 3.04
C GLY A 204 -7.45 -24.98 2.71
N MET A 205 -7.39 -23.65 2.53
CA MET A 205 -6.18 -22.88 2.24
C MET A 205 -5.49 -22.35 3.51
N GLY A 206 -5.67 -23.01 4.65
CA GLY A 206 -5.11 -22.60 5.93
C GLY A 206 -3.59 -22.60 6.01
N GLY A 207 -2.89 -23.23 5.05
CA GLY A 207 -1.44 -23.20 4.91
C GLY A 207 -0.87 -21.95 4.24
N ALA A 208 -1.72 -21.02 3.74
CA ALA A 208 -1.27 -19.76 3.17
C ALA A 208 -0.57 -18.90 4.24
N ARG A 209 0.61 -18.38 3.91
CA ARG A 209 1.28 -17.37 4.75
C ARG A 209 0.61 -16.03 4.52
N PHE A 210 0.13 -15.41 5.60
CA PHE A 210 -0.61 -14.15 5.51
C PHE A 210 0.13 -13.04 6.27
N HIS A 211 0.86 -12.20 5.53
CA HIS A 211 1.54 -11.02 6.03
C HIS A 211 0.58 -9.84 6.01
N GLN A 212 0.49 -9.12 7.11
CA GLN A 212 -0.40 -7.97 7.21
C GLN A 212 0.33 -6.78 7.81
N GLU A 213 0.28 -5.66 7.10
CA GLU A 213 0.57 -4.36 7.69
C GLU A 213 -0.72 -3.81 8.30
N ALA A 214 -0.70 -3.58 9.60
CA ALA A 214 -1.85 -3.06 10.33
C ALA A 214 -1.59 -1.61 10.74
N PHE A 215 -2.21 -0.66 10.04
CA PHE A 215 -2.32 0.72 10.51
C PHE A 215 -3.69 0.90 11.15
N GLU A 216 -3.77 0.71 12.47
CA GLU A 216 -4.92 1.16 13.25
C GLU A 216 -4.68 2.63 13.60
N MET A 217 -5.25 3.53 12.81
CA MET A 217 -5.38 4.93 13.23
C MET A 217 -6.53 4.98 14.24
N ARG A 218 -6.19 5.19 15.50
CA ARG A 218 -7.13 5.54 16.56
C ARG A 218 -7.38 7.04 16.56
#